data_bf4e0a782efc5a105d4d61c70c7611d0
#
_entry.id   bf4e0a782efc5a105d4d61c70c7611d0
#
_cell.length_a   1.000
_cell.length_b   1.000
_cell.length_c   1.000
_cell.angle_alpha   90.00
_cell.angle_beta   90.00
_cell.angle_gamma   90.00
#
_symmetry.space_group_name_H-M   'P 1'
#
loop_
_entity.id
_entity.type
_entity.pdbx_description
1 polymer ?
#
loop_
_entity_poly.entity_id
_entity_poly.type
_entity_poly.pdbx_seq_one_letter_code
_entity_poly.pdbx_strand_id
1 'polypeptide(L)'
;MIDDTHYSAAWWTTVVEPGDADVHALRAALGDEEARRWARAPAPSPLPPALAGHDWEAAWGRWHPRAAADALDAELERADRIGAAFLTPSDPQWPEGMADLGPRAPVGLWARGRLDPRGSATRASISIVGARACTREGQNEAANMACALTEKGYRTVSGGAYGIDIAVHRGALAAPGPTTVVFAGGVGAPYPRAHAEDFRAVMDAGGAVVSEAPPSWRPAKWRFLARNRLIAAWSGSTVVVEAGMRSGALSTARAAMELGRNVGAVPGSVRAPMSAGALALIRNGATLVRDAADVEEMHAPIGSCAPEPLFGAPVEEDRGADALAPAQRRVWEALPARSRARLAAVVTASGLSERDVLVALAGLELAGMVSSDTTGWKRMPAVARR
;
A
#
# COMPACT_ATOMS: atom_id res chain seq x y z
N MET A 1 -20.46 -13.64 26.10
CA MET A 1 -21.86 -13.74 25.63
C MET A 1 -22.03 -12.70 24.56
N ILE A 2 -22.42 -13.08 23.36
CA ILE A 2 -22.66 -12.15 22.22
C ILE A 2 -24.01 -11.50 22.51
N ASP A 3 -24.11 -10.16 22.39
CA ASP A 3 -25.37 -9.44 22.50
C ASP A 3 -26.25 -9.66 21.24
N ASP A 4 -27.51 -9.22 21.31
CA ASP A 4 -28.48 -9.45 20.24
C ASP A 4 -28.06 -8.81 18.90
N THR A 5 -27.36 -7.67 18.95
CA THR A 5 -26.86 -6.95 17.78
C THR A 5 -25.77 -7.75 17.08
N HIS A 6 -24.78 -8.23 17.84
CA HIS A 6 -23.72 -9.09 17.33
C HIS A 6 -24.29 -10.43 16.83
N TYR A 7 -25.22 -11.03 17.56
CA TYR A 7 -25.87 -12.29 17.17
C TYR A 7 -26.58 -12.14 15.82
N SER A 8 -27.36 -11.09 15.66
CA SER A 8 -28.06 -10.80 14.40
C SER A 8 -27.09 -10.56 13.25
N ALA A 9 -26.07 -9.74 13.44
CA ALA A 9 -25.06 -9.46 12.43
C ALA A 9 -24.27 -10.73 12.04
N ALA A 10 -23.87 -11.53 13.03
CA ALA A 10 -23.18 -12.81 12.79
C ALA A 10 -24.05 -13.78 11.99
N TRP A 11 -25.35 -13.85 12.29
CA TRP A 11 -26.29 -14.68 11.54
C TRP A 11 -26.31 -14.28 10.05
N TRP A 12 -26.38 -12.97 9.75
CA TRP A 12 -26.38 -12.51 8.38
C TRP A 12 -25.11 -12.92 7.63
N THR A 13 -23.93 -12.94 8.29
CA THR A 13 -22.71 -13.41 7.62
C THR A 13 -22.77 -14.88 7.22
N THR A 14 -23.60 -15.71 7.89
CA THR A 14 -23.79 -17.12 7.52
C THR A 14 -24.77 -17.31 6.36
N VAL A 15 -25.56 -16.28 6.05
CA VAL A 15 -26.63 -16.31 5.05
C VAL A 15 -26.19 -15.66 3.73
N VAL A 16 -25.61 -14.47 3.80
CA VAL A 16 -25.26 -13.70 2.59
C VAL A 16 -23.82 -13.95 2.15
N GLU A 17 -23.56 -13.76 0.87
CA GLU A 17 -22.17 -13.72 0.39
C GLU A 17 -21.53 -12.39 0.72
N PRO A 18 -20.18 -12.34 0.95
CA PRO A 18 -19.44 -11.12 1.14
C PRO A 18 -19.71 -10.04 0.07
N GLY A 19 -20.14 -8.86 0.51
CA GLY A 19 -20.44 -7.73 -0.37
C GLY A 19 -21.82 -7.75 -1.03
N ASP A 20 -22.74 -8.57 -0.54
CA ASP A 20 -24.15 -8.51 -0.95
C ASP A 20 -24.75 -7.16 -0.52
N ALA A 21 -25.23 -6.38 -1.48
CA ALA A 21 -25.74 -5.03 -1.25
C ALA A 21 -27.19 -5.00 -0.75
N ASP A 22 -27.97 -6.06 -1.00
CA ASP A 22 -29.39 -6.07 -0.70
C ASP A 22 -29.67 -6.23 0.79
N VAL A 23 -28.74 -6.86 1.54
CA VAL A 23 -28.91 -7.14 2.97
C VAL A 23 -29.09 -5.87 3.82
N HIS A 24 -28.34 -4.81 3.50
CA HIS A 24 -28.46 -3.55 4.23
C HIS A 24 -29.79 -2.86 3.96
N ALA A 25 -30.26 -2.86 2.72
CA ALA A 25 -31.55 -2.28 2.36
C ALA A 25 -32.70 -3.00 3.08
N LEU A 26 -32.68 -4.34 3.09
CA LEU A 26 -33.70 -5.14 3.78
C LEU A 26 -33.72 -4.88 5.28
N ARG A 27 -32.54 -4.91 5.92
CA ARG A 27 -32.40 -4.69 7.37
C ARG A 27 -32.81 -3.27 7.79
N ALA A 28 -32.46 -2.27 6.98
CA ALA A 28 -32.85 -0.88 7.24
C ALA A 28 -34.36 -0.67 7.14
N ALA A 29 -35.03 -1.34 6.21
CA ALA A 29 -36.47 -1.17 5.99
C ALA A 29 -37.34 -1.97 6.97
N LEU A 30 -36.94 -3.17 7.35
CA LEU A 30 -37.72 -4.08 8.19
C LEU A 30 -37.24 -4.16 9.64
N GLY A 31 -36.02 -3.75 9.92
CA GLY A 31 -35.31 -4.12 11.14
C GLY A 31 -34.78 -5.55 11.08
N ASP A 32 -33.83 -5.86 11.98
CA ASP A 32 -33.07 -7.11 11.92
C ASP A 32 -33.94 -8.37 12.10
N GLU A 33 -34.87 -8.34 13.04
CA GLU A 33 -35.72 -9.52 13.35
C GLU A 33 -36.64 -9.88 12.19
N GLU A 34 -37.36 -8.87 11.64
CA GLU A 34 -38.27 -9.09 10.52
C GLU A 34 -37.53 -9.48 9.25
N ALA A 35 -36.38 -8.86 8.99
CA ALA A 35 -35.54 -9.22 7.85
C ALA A 35 -35.06 -10.69 7.92
N ARG A 36 -34.65 -11.17 9.11
CA ARG A 36 -34.28 -12.58 9.32
C ARG A 36 -35.49 -13.51 9.13
N ARG A 37 -36.67 -13.10 9.63
CA ARG A 37 -37.91 -13.87 9.48
C ARG A 37 -38.28 -13.98 8.00
N TRP A 38 -38.15 -12.89 7.24
CA TRP A 38 -38.38 -12.87 5.81
C TRP A 38 -37.44 -13.81 5.04
N ALA A 39 -36.14 -13.80 5.35
CA ALA A 39 -35.15 -14.65 4.70
C ALA A 39 -35.36 -16.15 5.00
N ARG A 40 -35.93 -16.49 6.20
CA ARG A 40 -36.25 -17.88 6.62
C ARG A 40 -37.59 -18.37 6.09
N ALA A 41 -38.48 -17.47 5.67
CA ALA A 41 -39.81 -17.84 5.24
C ALA A 41 -39.77 -18.83 4.05
N PRO A 42 -40.71 -19.80 3.95
CA PRO A 42 -40.71 -20.80 2.88
C PRO A 42 -40.97 -20.23 1.48
N ALA A 43 -41.41 -18.98 1.41
CA ALA A 43 -41.56 -18.21 0.17
C ALA A 43 -41.39 -16.73 0.46
N PRO A 44 -40.92 -15.92 -0.52
CA PRO A 44 -40.74 -14.49 -0.32
C PRO A 44 -42.13 -13.82 -0.17
N SER A 45 -42.34 -13.12 0.95
CA SER A 45 -43.54 -12.30 1.16
C SER A 45 -43.36 -10.90 0.56
N PRO A 46 -44.46 -10.20 0.21
CA PRO A 46 -44.39 -8.83 -0.28
C PRO A 46 -43.65 -7.90 0.67
N LEU A 47 -42.82 -7.02 0.11
CA LEU A 47 -42.01 -6.06 0.85
C LEU A 47 -42.56 -4.63 0.70
N PRO A 48 -42.27 -3.73 1.63
CA PRO A 48 -42.69 -2.34 1.57
C PRO A 48 -42.24 -1.65 0.27
N PRO A 49 -43.03 -0.66 -0.24
CA PRO A 49 -42.70 0.09 -1.47
C PRO A 49 -41.31 0.78 -1.40
N ALA A 50 -40.82 1.11 -0.23
CA ALA A 50 -39.49 1.67 -0.03
C ALA A 50 -38.35 0.76 -0.53
N LEU A 51 -38.60 -0.53 -0.72
CA LEU A 51 -37.69 -1.53 -1.24
C LEU A 51 -37.90 -1.81 -2.74
N ALA A 52 -38.71 -1.01 -3.42
CA ALA A 52 -38.90 -1.11 -4.87
C ALA A 52 -37.58 -0.87 -5.61
N GLY A 53 -37.34 -1.61 -6.69
CA GLY A 53 -36.13 -1.49 -7.50
C GLY A 53 -35.05 -2.55 -7.25
N HIS A 54 -35.23 -3.40 -6.24
CA HIS A 54 -34.40 -4.59 -5.99
C HIS A 54 -35.10 -5.86 -6.48
N ASP A 55 -34.34 -6.84 -6.92
CA ASP A 55 -34.85 -8.18 -7.24
C ASP A 55 -34.85 -9.05 -5.97
N TRP A 56 -35.93 -8.90 -5.20
CA TRP A 56 -36.05 -9.59 -3.91
C TRP A 56 -36.33 -11.08 -4.04
N GLU A 57 -36.89 -11.53 -5.12
CA GLU A 57 -37.06 -12.95 -5.39
C GLU A 57 -35.71 -13.61 -5.60
N ALA A 58 -34.84 -12.99 -6.40
CA ALA A 58 -33.49 -13.46 -6.60
C ALA A 58 -32.65 -13.36 -5.29
N ALA A 59 -32.82 -12.29 -4.49
CA ALA A 59 -32.16 -12.15 -3.20
C ALA A 59 -32.59 -13.26 -2.24
N TRP A 60 -33.90 -13.50 -2.10
CA TRP A 60 -34.43 -14.57 -1.29
C TRP A 60 -33.91 -15.94 -1.75
N GLY A 61 -33.93 -16.22 -3.05
CA GLY A 61 -33.39 -17.45 -3.62
C GLY A 61 -31.92 -17.70 -3.31
N ARG A 62 -31.12 -16.64 -3.21
CA ARG A 62 -29.70 -16.73 -2.79
C ARG A 62 -29.54 -17.02 -1.29
N TRP A 63 -30.40 -16.45 -0.46
CA TRP A 63 -30.26 -16.43 1.01
C TRP A 63 -30.98 -17.58 1.69
N HIS A 64 -32.19 -17.90 1.24
CA HIS A 64 -33.08 -18.88 1.88
C HIS A 64 -32.43 -20.25 2.18
N PRO A 65 -31.67 -20.88 1.26
CA PRO A 65 -31.05 -22.16 1.55
C PRO A 65 -30.14 -22.15 2.77
N ARG A 66 -29.41 -21.05 3.00
CA ARG A 66 -28.53 -20.87 4.17
C ARG A 66 -29.31 -20.40 5.39
N ALA A 67 -30.29 -19.52 5.19
CA ALA A 67 -31.19 -19.08 6.25
C ALA A 67 -31.98 -20.21 6.89
N ALA A 68 -32.42 -21.18 6.08
CA ALA A 68 -33.11 -22.38 6.53
C ALA A 68 -32.17 -23.40 7.22
N ALA A 69 -30.92 -23.46 6.80
CA ALA A 69 -29.91 -24.32 7.40
C ALA A 69 -29.45 -23.86 8.80
N ASP A 70 -29.58 -22.57 9.10
CA ASP A 70 -29.30 -21.89 10.36
C ASP A 70 -27.98 -22.35 11.05
N ALA A 71 -26.88 -22.14 10.35
CA ALA A 71 -25.57 -22.64 10.77
C ALA A 71 -24.88 -21.78 11.84
N LEU A 72 -25.50 -20.71 12.37
CA LEU A 72 -24.84 -19.73 13.23
C LEU A 72 -24.21 -20.36 14.48
N ASP A 73 -24.96 -21.18 15.22
CA ASP A 73 -24.45 -21.75 16.46
C ASP A 73 -23.17 -22.59 16.25
N ALA A 74 -23.14 -23.37 15.16
CA ALA A 74 -21.95 -24.13 14.79
C ALA A 74 -20.74 -23.23 14.41
N GLU A 75 -20.99 -22.07 13.80
CA GLU A 75 -19.96 -21.08 13.50
C GLU A 75 -19.46 -20.36 14.75
N LEU A 76 -20.35 -20.04 15.69
CA LEU A 76 -19.98 -19.46 16.99
C LEU A 76 -19.14 -20.43 17.83
N GLU A 77 -19.55 -21.70 17.95
CA GLU A 77 -18.76 -22.73 18.60
C GLU A 77 -17.38 -22.92 17.96
N ARG A 78 -17.33 -22.82 16.64
CA ARG A 78 -16.06 -22.88 15.91
C ARG A 78 -15.20 -21.66 16.19
N ALA A 79 -15.79 -20.46 16.19
CA ALA A 79 -15.10 -19.22 16.52
C ALA A 79 -14.50 -19.27 17.93
N ASP A 80 -15.26 -19.72 18.90
CA ASP A 80 -14.81 -19.89 20.30
C ASP A 80 -13.59 -20.86 20.38
N ARG A 81 -13.69 -22.03 19.76
CA ARG A 81 -12.58 -23.02 19.74
C ARG A 81 -11.29 -22.51 19.15
N ILE A 82 -11.34 -21.57 18.21
CA ILE A 82 -10.15 -21.00 17.55
C ILE A 82 -9.75 -19.63 18.10
N GLY A 83 -10.44 -19.13 19.12
CA GLY A 83 -10.22 -17.79 19.68
C GLY A 83 -10.52 -16.68 18.69
N ALA A 84 -11.57 -16.83 17.87
CA ALA A 84 -12.04 -15.77 16.98
C ALA A 84 -13.12 -14.93 17.64
N ALA A 85 -13.01 -13.60 17.52
CA ALA A 85 -14.05 -12.65 17.89
C ALA A 85 -14.89 -12.27 16.66
N PHE A 86 -16.11 -11.82 16.90
CA PHE A 86 -16.96 -11.22 15.89
C PHE A 86 -17.08 -9.72 16.18
N LEU A 87 -16.92 -8.88 15.17
CA LEU A 87 -16.96 -7.43 15.26
C LEU A 87 -18.10 -6.88 14.40
N THR A 88 -18.71 -5.82 14.90
CA THR A 88 -19.76 -5.03 14.26
C THR A 88 -19.36 -3.57 14.15
N PRO A 89 -20.06 -2.72 13.39
CA PRO A 89 -19.81 -1.29 13.32
C PRO A 89 -19.82 -0.54 14.67
N SER A 90 -20.41 -1.12 15.73
CA SER A 90 -20.44 -0.53 17.06
C SER A 90 -19.18 -0.77 17.91
N ASP A 91 -18.30 -1.66 17.44
CA ASP A 91 -17.09 -2.01 18.20
C ASP A 91 -15.96 -1.00 17.97
N PRO A 92 -15.20 -0.63 19.02
CA PRO A 92 -14.08 0.31 18.89
C PRO A 92 -12.97 -0.15 17.92
N GLN A 93 -12.87 -1.45 17.68
CA GLN A 93 -11.89 -2.05 16.76
C GLN A 93 -12.36 -2.09 15.31
N TRP A 94 -13.60 -1.68 15.04
CA TRP A 94 -14.16 -1.67 13.70
C TRP A 94 -13.40 -0.70 12.78
N PRO A 95 -12.98 -1.13 11.59
CA PRO A 95 -12.27 -0.23 10.69
C PRO A 95 -13.19 0.87 10.14
N GLU A 96 -12.87 2.13 10.40
CA GLU A 96 -13.70 3.29 10.02
C GLU A 96 -14.10 3.28 8.54
N GLY A 97 -13.15 2.97 7.67
CA GLY A 97 -13.35 3.01 6.22
C GLY A 97 -14.34 1.98 5.68
N MET A 98 -14.79 1.01 6.48
CA MET A 98 -15.81 0.06 6.03
C MET A 98 -17.15 0.73 5.73
N ALA A 99 -17.46 1.83 6.42
CA ALA A 99 -18.69 2.62 6.18
C ALA A 99 -18.72 3.23 4.76
N ASP A 100 -17.56 3.58 4.20
CA ASP A 100 -17.45 4.20 2.87
C ASP A 100 -17.84 3.24 1.73
N LEU A 101 -17.92 1.94 2.02
CA LEU A 101 -18.40 0.93 1.07
C LEU A 101 -19.92 1.02 0.82
N GLY A 102 -20.64 1.82 1.61
CA GLY A 102 -22.08 2.04 1.48
C GLY A 102 -22.87 0.72 1.54
N PRO A 103 -23.75 0.44 0.57
CA PRO A 103 -24.55 -0.80 0.56
C PRO A 103 -23.71 -2.08 0.52
N ARG A 104 -22.44 -1.98 0.12
CA ARG A 104 -21.50 -3.11 0.09
C ARG A 104 -20.63 -3.21 1.33
N ALA A 105 -20.90 -2.44 2.39
CA ALA A 105 -20.21 -2.57 3.66
C ALA A 105 -20.39 -4.00 4.24
N PRO A 106 -19.42 -4.56 4.96
CA PRO A 106 -19.63 -5.83 5.65
C PRO A 106 -20.64 -5.66 6.78
N VAL A 107 -21.49 -6.63 6.98
CA VAL A 107 -22.45 -6.65 8.10
C VAL A 107 -21.71 -6.86 9.42
N GLY A 108 -20.61 -7.60 9.38
CA GLY A 108 -19.72 -7.86 10.48
C GLY A 108 -18.43 -8.52 10.00
N LEU A 109 -17.45 -8.62 10.87
CA LEU A 109 -16.14 -9.19 10.60
C LEU A 109 -15.74 -10.20 11.66
N TRP A 110 -15.30 -11.37 11.24
CA TRP A 110 -14.66 -12.36 12.09
C TRP A 110 -13.18 -12.06 12.18
N ALA A 111 -12.61 -12.04 13.38
CA ALA A 111 -11.21 -11.68 13.59
C ALA A 111 -10.51 -12.67 14.52
N ARG A 112 -9.25 -13.00 14.25
CA ARG A 112 -8.33 -13.71 15.15
C ARG A 112 -7.07 -12.86 15.35
N GLY A 113 -6.53 -12.86 16.56
CA GLY A 113 -5.42 -12.00 16.95
C GLY A 113 -5.92 -10.70 17.56
N ARG A 114 -5.15 -9.61 17.45
CA ARG A 114 -5.47 -8.32 18.10
C ARG A 114 -5.75 -7.24 17.06
N LEU A 115 -6.89 -6.61 17.19
CA LEU A 115 -7.21 -5.35 16.51
C LEU A 115 -7.22 -4.23 17.56
N ASP A 116 -6.27 -3.31 17.44
CA ASP A 116 -6.20 -2.14 18.29
C ASP A 116 -7.18 -1.07 17.75
N PRO A 117 -8.02 -0.44 18.60
CA PRO A 117 -8.87 0.68 18.20
C PRO A 117 -8.12 1.82 17.51
N ARG A 118 -6.86 2.09 17.90
CA ARG A 118 -6.01 3.09 17.23
C ARG A 118 -5.68 2.74 15.78
N GLY A 119 -5.67 1.46 15.43
CA GLY A 119 -5.47 0.97 14.06
C GLY A 119 -6.77 0.87 13.26
N SER A 120 -7.91 1.27 13.80
CA SER A 120 -9.20 1.31 13.10
C SER A 120 -9.31 2.50 12.15
N ALA A 121 -8.60 3.60 12.45
CA ALA A 121 -8.58 4.79 11.61
C ALA A 121 -7.90 4.49 10.25
N THR A 122 -8.54 4.89 9.17
CA THR A 122 -8.03 4.68 7.81
C THR A 122 -6.63 5.27 7.60
N ARG A 123 -6.38 6.46 8.18
CA ARG A 123 -5.08 7.14 8.13
C ARG A 123 -3.97 6.47 8.96
N ALA A 124 -4.29 5.51 9.80
CA ALA A 124 -3.29 4.73 10.54
C ALA A 124 -2.84 3.48 9.78
N SER A 125 -3.43 3.23 8.60
CA SER A 125 -3.21 2.01 7.84
C SER A 125 -2.88 2.27 6.39
N ILE A 126 -1.98 1.44 5.84
CA ILE A 126 -1.57 1.45 4.44
C ILE A 126 -1.73 0.05 3.88
N SER A 127 -2.46 -0.09 2.76
CA SER A 127 -2.60 -1.34 2.05
C SER A 127 -1.50 -1.51 1.02
N ILE A 128 -0.83 -2.66 1.02
CA ILE A 128 0.18 -3.02 0.02
C ILE A 128 -0.27 -4.33 -0.61
N VAL A 129 -0.42 -4.34 -1.92
CA VAL A 129 -0.93 -5.49 -2.68
C VAL A 129 -0.14 -5.72 -3.96
N GLY A 130 -0.30 -6.91 -4.55
CA GLY A 130 0.35 -7.16 -5.82
C GLY A 130 0.08 -8.55 -6.40
N ALA A 131 0.89 -8.91 -7.38
CA ALA A 131 0.78 -10.16 -8.10
C ALA A 131 1.09 -11.37 -7.21
N ARG A 132 0.36 -12.49 -7.45
CA ARG A 132 0.67 -13.78 -6.82
C ARG A 132 1.93 -14.42 -7.41
N ALA A 133 2.11 -14.29 -8.72
CA ALA A 133 3.32 -14.68 -9.43
C ALA A 133 4.16 -13.42 -9.65
N CYS A 134 4.90 -13.01 -8.64
CA CYS A 134 5.75 -11.82 -8.67
C CYS A 134 7.23 -12.22 -8.80
N THR A 135 8.08 -11.24 -9.10
CA THR A 135 9.52 -11.41 -9.08
C THR A 135 10.07 -11.46 -7.65
N ARG A 136 11.29 -11.95 -7.48
CA ARG A 136 11.99 -11.88 -6.19
C ARG A 136 12.27 -10.43 -5.78
N GLU A 137 12.55 -9.56 -6.75
CA GLU A 137 12.73 -8.13 -6.56
C GLU A 137 11.45 -7.49 -6.01
N GLY A 138 10.29 -7.74 -6.65
CA GLY A 138 9.00 -7.26 -6.16
C GLY A 138 8.65 -7.76 -4.74
N GLN A 139 9.03 -9.00 -4.39
CA GLN A 139 8.86 -9.50 -3.00
C GLN A 139 9.72 -8.73 -2.02
N ASN A 140 10.99 -8.45 -2.38
CA ASN A 140 11.91 -7.69 -1.54
C ASN A 140 11.42 -6.25 -1.36
N GLU A 141 11.00 -5.58 -2.43
CA GLU A 141 10.44 -4.22 -2.38
C GLU A 141 9.20 -4.16 -1.47
N ALA A 142 8.27 -5.11 -1.62
CA ALA A 142 7.09 -5.20 -0.77
C ALA A 142 7.45 -5.41 0.71
N ALA A 143 8.41 -6.27 1.00
CA ALA A 143 8.86 -6.54 2.36
C ALA A 143 9.59 -5.34 2.98
N ASN A 144 10.51 -4.70 2.24
CA ASN A 144 11.25 -3.52 2.69
C ASN A 144 10.30 -2.35 2.96
N MET A 145 9.37 -2.09 2.06
CA MET A 145 8.36 -1.05 2.21
C MET A 145 7.48 -1.31 3.43
N ALA A 146 7.01 -2.54 3.60
CA ALA A 146 6.18 -2.92 4.75
C ALA A 146 6.94 -2.79 6.08
N CYS A 147 8.21 -3.21 6.13
CA CYS A 147 9.07 -3.06 7.31
C CYS A 147 9.20 -1.58 7.68
N ALA A 148 9.64 -0.74 6.74
CA ALA A 148 9.86 0.69 6.97
C ALA A 148 8.59 1.43 7.40
N LEU A 149 7.43 1.14 6.78
CA LEU A 149 6.15 1.73 7.17
C LEU A 149 5.71 1.26 8.56
N THR A 150 5.96 -0.01 8.90
CA THR A 150 5.62 -0.56 10.21
C THR A 150 6.51 0.05 11.31
N GLU A 151 7.80 0.27 11.07
CA GLU A 151 8.72 1.00 11.96
C GLU A 151 8.25 2.42 12.27
N LYS A 152 7.61 3.08 11.30
CA LYS A 152 7.02 4.41 11.44
C LYS A 152 5.65 4.42 12.12
N GLY A 153 5.15 3.25 12.52
CA GLY A 153 3.92 3.10 13.28
C GLY A 153 2.66 2.91 12.44
N TYR A 154 2.78 2.78 11.10
CA TYR A 154 1.63 2.43 10.26
C TYR A 154 1.29 0.95 10.38
N ARG A 155 0.01 0.64 10.36
CA ARG A 155 -0.48 -0.71 10.17
C ARG A 155 -0.45 -1.06 8.69
N THR A 156 0.25 -2.13 8.32
CA THR A 156 0.17 -2.66 6.96
C THR A 156 -1.02 -3.60 6.82
N VAL A 157 -1.73 -3.52 5.70
CA VAL A 157 -2.90 -4.36 5.39
C VAL A 157 -2.68 -5.06 4.04
N SER A 158 -2.91 -6.35 3.99
CA SER A 158 -2.82 -7.12 2.74
C SER A 158 -3.70 -8.37 2.78
N GLY A 159 -3.67 -9.14 1.70
CA GLY A 159 -4.60 -10.25 1.53
C GLY A 159 -4.09 -11.63 1.92
N GLY A 160 -2.83 -11.79 2.24
CA GLY A 160 -2.21 -13.07 2.60
C GLY A 160 -2.07 -14.06 1.43
N ALA A 161 -2.25 -13.64 0.19
CA ALA A 161 -2.05 -14.48 -0.99
C ALA A 161 -0.55 -14.78 -1.22
N TYR A 162 -0.23 -15.73 -2.13
CA TYR A 162 1.13 -15.90 -2.60
C TYR A 162 1.70 -14.59 -3.18
N GLY A 163 3.01 -14.47 -3.22
CA GLY A 163 3.72 -13.36 -3.86
C GLY A 163 3.79 -12.12 -2.98
N ILE A 164 3.31 -11.00 -3.48
CA ILE A 164 3.45 -9.69 -2.82
C ILE A 164 2.75 -9.67 -1.46
N ASP A 165 1.51 -10.15 -1.35
CA ASP A 165 0.74 -10.05 -0.11
C ASP A 165 1.46 -10.70 1.08
N ILE A 166 2.01 -11.92 0.91
CA ILE A 166 2.73 -12.58 2.01
C ILE A 166 4.09 -11.92 2.29
N ALA A 167 4.74 -11.37 1.27
CA ALA A 167 5.99 -10.63 1.46
C ALA A 167 5.78 -9.38 2.33
N VAL A 168 4.63 -8.68 2.17
CA VAL A 168 4.22 -7.56 3.03
C VAL A 168 4.16 -7.98 4.50
N HIS A 169 3.47 -9.09 4.80
CA HIS A 169 3.34 -9.54 6.19
C HIS A 169 4.67 -9.96 6.79
N ARG A 170 5.52 -10.66 6.02
CA ARG A 170 6.88 -11.03 6.46
C ARG A 170 7.77 -9.82 6.70
N GLY A 171 7.67 -8.79 5.84
CA GLY A 171 8.38 -7.53 6.03
C GLY A 171 7.90 -6.80 7.28
N ALA A 172 6.59 -6.70 7.50
CA ALA A 172 6.03 -6.08 8.69
C ALA A 172 6.42 -6.80 9.99
N LEU A 173 6.56 -8.13 9.95
CA LEU A 173 7.02 -8.92 11.10
C LEU A 173 8.49 -8.69 11.46
N ALA A 174 9.30 -8.11 10.58
CA ALA A 174 10.68 -7.72 10.87
C ALA A 174 10.78 -6.42 11.70
N ALA A 175 9.67 -5.67 11.82
CA ALA A 175 9.57 -4.42 12.57
C ALA A 175 8.61 -4.55 13.76
N PRO A 176 8.76 -3.72 14.81
CA PRO A 176 7.85 -3.72 15.95
C PRO A 176 6.54 -3.01 15.58
N GLY A 177 5.56 -3.75 15.08
CA GLY A 177 4.24 -3.19 14.76
C GLY A 177 3.27 -4.20 14.17
N PRO A 178 1.96 -3.90 14.20
CA PRO A 178 0.96 -4.85 13.77
C PRO A 178 0.74 -4.81 12.26
N THR A 179 0.46 -5.97 11.67
CA THR A 179 -0.06 -6.12 10.32
C THR A 179 -1.41 -6.82 10.32
N THR A 180 -2.26 -6.56 9.35
CA THR A 180 -3.60 -7.16 9.24
C THR A 180 -3.74 -7.93 7.94
N VAL A 181 -4.06 -9.21 8.07
CA VAL A 181 -4.36 -10.10 6.95
C VAL A 181 -5.86 -10.14 6.72
N VAL A 182 -6.35 -9.77 5.55
CA VAL A 182 -7.77 -9.90 5.21
C VAL A 182 -7.96 -11.15 4.35
N PHE A 183 -8.75 -12.13 4.85
CA PHE A 183 -9.01 -13.38 4.17
C PHE A 183 -10.23 -13.29 3.23
N ALA A 184 -10.22 -14.13 2.19
CA ALA A 184 -11.36 -14.34 1.29
C ALA A 184 -12.24 -15.53 1.71
N GLY A 185 -11.74 -16.37 2.60
CA GLY A 185 -12.49 -17.43 3.29
C GLY A 185 -12.48 -17.17 4.77
N GLY A 186 -13.13 -18.02 5.57
CA GLY A 186 -13.22 -17.86 7.00
C GLY A 186 -11.89 -17.96 7.73
N VAL A 187 -11.81 -17.30 8.89
CA VAL A 187 -10.60 -17.23 9.72
C VAL A 187 -10.21 -18.59 10.37
N GLY A 188 -11.08 -19.60 10.28
CA GLY A 188 -10.83 -20.93 10.82
C GLY A 188 -9.98 -21.84 9.94
N ALA A 189 -9.77 -21.45 8.65
CA ALA A 189 -9.00 -22.24 7.71
C ALA A 189 -8.05 -21.33 6.92
N PRO A 190 -6.77 -21.22 7.32
CA PRO A 190 -5.81 -20.38 6.62
C PRO A 190 -5.64 -20.81 5.17
N TYR A 191 -5.68 -19.85 4.28
CA TYR A 191 -5.45 -20.05 2.85
C TYR A 191 -4.58 -18.94 2.27
N PRO A 192 -3.48 -19.26 1.58
CA PRO A 192 -2.94 -20.62 1.34
C PRO A 192 -2.46 -21.32 2.62
N ARG A 193 -2.62 -22.65 2.69
CA ARG A 193 -2.13 -23.44 3.84
C ARG A 193 -0.62 -23.33 4.04
N ALA A 194 0.13 -23.11 2.96
CA ALA A 194 1.58 -22.91 3.00
C ALA A 194 2.01 -21.70 3.85
N HIS A 195 1.12 -20.73 4.08
CA HIS A 195 1.38 -19.53 4.87
C HIS A 195 0.79 -19.59 6.29
N ALA A 196 0.36 -20.79 6.75
CA ALA A 196 -0.28 -20.93 8.05
C ALA A 196 0.61 -20.51 9.23
N GLU A 197 1.93 -20.70 9.10
CA GLU A 197 2.91 -20.26 10.10
C GLU A 197 3.10 -18.72 10.06
N ASP A 198 3.14 -18.14 8.88
CA ASP A 198 3.20 -16.68 8.74
C ASP A 198 1.98 -16.02 9.40
N PHE A 199 0.78 -16.56 9.17
CA PHE A 199 -0.44 -16.03 9.78
C PHE A 199 -0.47 -16.19 11.30
N ARG A 200 0.12 -17.28 11.83
CA ARG A 200 0.29 -17.44 13.28
C ARG A 200 1.26 -16.39 13.81
N ALA A 201 2.41 -16.22 13.16
CA ALA A 201 3.38 -15.21 13.54
C ALA A 201 2.79 -13.77 13.52
N VAL A 202 1.93 -13.47 12.55
CA VAL A 202 1.19 -12.19 12.52
C VAL A 202 0.35 -11.99 13.79
N MET A 203 -0.40 -13.01 14.21
CA MET A 203 -1.24 -12.92 15.42
C MET A 203 -0.39 -12.84 16.69
N ASP A 204 0.69 -13.61 16.77
CA ASP A 204 1.62 -13.62 17.91
C ASP A 204 2.35 -12.29 18.08
N ALA A 205 2.63 -11.59 16.97
CA ALA A 205 3.20 -10.23 16.95
C ALA A 205 2.18 -9.11 17.21
N GLY A 206 0.95 -9.43 17.61
CA GLY A 206 -0.08 -8.45 17.92
C GLY A 206 -0.86 -7.93 16.71
N GLY A 207 -0.73 -8.57 15.55
CA GLY A 207 -1.57 -8.37 14.39
C GLY A 207 -2.85 -9.21 14.41
N ALA A 208 -3.56 -9.22 13.28
CA ALA A 208 -4.81 -9.97 13.15
C ALA A 208 -5.01 -10.58 11.76
N VAL A 209 -5.81 -11.64 11.74
CA VAL A 209 -6.42 -12.21 10.54
C VAL A 209 -7.91 -11.93 10.59
N VAL A 210 -8.47 -11.36 9.53
CA VAL A 210 -9.86 -10.88 9.50
C VAL A 210 -10.58 -11.41 8.25
N SER A 211 -11.86 -11.68 8.38
CA SER A 211 -12.72 -12.08 7.26
C SER A 211 -14.17 -11.63 7.46
N GLU A 212 -14.85 -11.31 6.37
CA GLU A 212 -16.31 -11.15 6.33
C GLU A 212 -17.04 -12.50 6.28
N ALA A 213 -16.36 -13.54 5.79
CA ALA A 213 -16.92 -14.88 5.71
C ALA A 213 -16.85 -15.61 7.07
N PRO A 214 -17.86 -16.43 7.43
CA PRO A 214 -17.86 -17.24 8.64
C PRO A 214 -16.63 -18.14 8.77
N PRO A 215 -16.23 -18.52 10.00
CA PRO A 215 -15.01 -19.26 10.28
C PRO A 215 -14.77 -20.52 9.44
N SER A 216 -15.83 -21.26 9.09
CA SER A 216 -15.71 -22.50 8.32
C SER A 216 -15.67 -22.34 6.82
N TRP A 217 -16.02 -21.14 6.30
CA TRP A 217 -16.21 -20.96 4.87
C TRP A 217 -14.90 -21.06 4.09
N ARG A 218 -14.93 -21.84 3.01
CA ARG A 218 -13.77 -21.99 2.13
C ARG A 218 -13.63 -20.78 1.20
N PRO A 219 -12.40 -20.41 0.83
CA PRO A 219 -12.18 -19.37 -0.17
C PRO A 219 -12.73 -19.83 -1.52
N ALA A 220 -13.29 -18.86 -2.29
CA ALA A 220 -13.80 -19.06 -3.63
C ALA A 220 -13.39 -17.88 -4.51
N LYS A 221 -13.34 -18.10 -5.83
CA LYS A 221 -12.85 -17.08 -6.76
C LYS A 221 -13.57 -15.73 -6.62
N TRP A 222 -14.89 -15.75 -6.48
CA TRP A 222 -15.69 -14.52 -6.29
C TRP A 222 -15.45 -13.88 -4.93
N ARG A 223 -15.17 -14.65 -3.86
CA ARG A 223 -14.86 -14.13 -2.53
C ARG A 223 -13.52 -13.39 -2.48
N PHE A 224 -12.54 -13.81 -3.29
CA PHE A 224 -11.29 -13.04 -3.44
C PHE A 224 -11.55 -11.66 -4.01
N LEU A 225 -12.42 -11.53 -5.01
CA LEU A 225 -12.78 -10.25 -5.59
C LEU A 225 -13.60 -9.38 -4.62
N ALA A 226 -14.58 -10.00 -3.93
CA ALA A 226 -15.38 -9.30 -2.92
C ALA A 226 -14.51 -8.80 -1.75
N ARG A 227 -13.55 -9.60 -1.27
CA ARG A 227 -12.63 -9.25 -0.20
C ARG A 227 -11.77 -8.03 -0.53
N ASN A 228 -11.34 -7.86 -1.78
CA ASN A 228 -10.41 -6.80 -2.17
C ASN A 228 -10.92 -5.40 -1.81
N ARG A 229 -12.26 -5.18 -1.81
CA ARG A 229 -12.85 -3.93 -1.33
C ARG A 229 -12.57 -3.63 0.14
N LEU A 230 -12.47 -4.68 0.97
CA LEU A 230 -12.15 -4.52 2.38
C LEU A 230 -10.72 -4.05 2.59
N ILE A 231 -9.76 -4.58 1.82
CA ILE A 231 -8.37 -4.13 1.85
C ILE A 231 -8.31 -2.64 1.49
N ALA A 232 -8.97 -2.25 0.39
CA ALA A 232 -9.02 -0.86 -0.07
C ALA A 232 -9.69 0.08 0.96
N ALA A 233 -10.79 -0.36 1.56
CA ALA A 233 -11.54 0.43 2.53
C ALA A 233 -10.83 0.59 3.88
N TRP A 234 -10.01 -0.41 4.27
CA TRP A 234 -9.30 -0.40 5.55
C TRP A 234 -8.30 0.75 5.67
N SER A 235 -7.72 1.16 4.56
CA SER A 235 -6.54 2.02 4.55
C SER A 235 -6.79 3.35 3.84
N GLY A 236 -6.07 4.39 4.24
CA GLY A 236 -6.10 5.69 3.56
C GLY A 236 -5.37 5.69 2.22
N SER A 237 -4.45 4.75 2.03
CA SER A 237 -3.69 4.61 0.79
C SER A 237 -3.50 3.14 0.42
N THR A 238 -3.46 2.85 -0.87
CA THR A 238 -3.20 1.52 -1.42
C THR A 238 -2.02 1.57 -2.38
N VAL A 239 -1.01 0.73 -2.15
CA VAL A 239 0.18 0.61 -3.01
C VAL A 239 0.15 -0.71 -3.76
N VAL A 240 0.37 -0.65 -5.07
CA VAL A 240 0.52 -1.82 -5.96
C VAL A 240 2.00 -1.98 -6.32
N VAL A 241 2.65 -3.04 -5.82
CA VAL A 241 4.08 -3.27 -6.06
C VAL A 241 4.33 -3.88 -7.43
N GLU A 242 3.71 -5.01 -7.73
CA GLU A 242 3.73 -5.62 -9.05
C GLU A 242 2.33 -6.08 -9.45
N ALA A 243 1.96 -5.82 -10.69
CA ALA A 243 0.72 -6.30 -11.26
C ALA A 243 0.81 -6.47 -12.77
N GLY A 244 0.52 -7.66 -13.27
CA GLY A 244 0.19 -7.83 -14.68
C GLY A 244 -1.19 -7.27 -15.00
N MET A 245 -1.51 -7.04 -16.28
CA MET A 245 -2.79 -6.44 -16.73
C MET A 245 -4.05 -7.17 -16.26
N ARG A 246 -3.94 -8.45 -15.89
CA ARG A 246 -5.07 -9.28 -15.39
C ARG A 246 -4.93 -9.60 -13.89
N SER A 247 -4.07 -8.88 -13.18
CA SER A 247 -3.86 -9.12 -11.75
C SER A 247 -5.07 -8.73 -10.91
N GLY A 248 -5.39 -9.55 -9.90
CA GLY A 248 -6.41 -9.21 -8.90
C GLY A 248 -6.09 -7.96 -8.08
N ALA A 249 -4.81 -7.58 -7.96
CA ALA A 249 -4.38 -6.37 -7.27
C ALA A 249 -4.95 -5.10 -7.93
N LEU A 250 -5.16 -5.12 -9.26
CA LEU A 250 -5.81 -4.00 -9.96
C LEU A 250 -7.27 -3.79 -9.52
N SER A 251 -7.96 -4.84 -9.08
CA SER A 251 -9.31 -4.67 -8.51
C SER A 251 -9.29 -4.01 -7.14
N THR A 252 -8.25 -4.25 -6.34
CA THR A 252 -8.05 -3.53 -5.06
C THR A 252 -7.75 -2.05 -5.32
N ALA A 253 -6.84 -1.76 -6.26
CA ALA A 253 -6.52 -0.39 -6.65
C ALA A 253 -7.75 0.36 -7.17
N ARG A 254 -8.57 -0.27 -8.01
CA ARG A 254 -9.83 0.31 -8.50
C ARG A 254 -10.79 0.61 -7.35
N ALA A 255 -11.00 -0.35 -6.44
CA ALA A 255 -11.84 -0.13 -5.27
C ALA A 255 -11.34 1.03 -4.39
N ALA A 256 -10.02 1.19 -4.23
CA ALA A 256 -9.42 2.32 -3.52
C ALA A 256 -9.71 3.66 -4.22
N MET A 257 -9.56 3.72 -5.54
CA MET A 257 -9.91 4.92 -6.34
C MET A 257 -11.41 5.27 -6.23
N GLU A 258 -12.29 4.27 -6.29
CA GLU A 258 -13.75 4.44 -6.15
C GLU A 258 -14.13 5.01 -4.77
N LEU A 259 -13.33 4.70 -3.74
CA LEU A 259 -13.47 5.23 -2.38
C LEU A 259 -12.77 6.58 -2.17
N GLY A 260 -12.18 7.18 -3.20
CA GLY A 260 -11.41 8.42 -3.08
C GLY A 260 -10.12 8.28 -2.26
N ARG A 261 -9.55 7.05 -2.15
CA ARG A 261 -8.28 6.79 -1.47
C ARG A 261 -7.10 7.05 -2.39
N ASN A 262 -5.97 7.40 -1.80
CA ASN A 262 -4.73 7.53 -2.55
C ASN A 262 -4.29 6.15 -3.09
N VAL A 263 -3.86 6.13 -4.35
CA VAL A 263 -3.32 4.93 -4.98
C VAL A 263 -1.92 5.20 -5.49
N GLY A 264 -0.97 4.42 -5.00
CA GLY A 264 0.41 4.40 -5.46
C GLY A 264 0.72 3.13 -6.25
N ALA A 265 1.71 3.21 -7.13
CA ALA A 265 2.20 2.04 -7.84
C ALA A 265 3.72 2.11 -8.02
N VAL A 266 4.38 0.98 -7.79
CA VAL A 266 5.83 0.87 -7.96
C VAL A 266 6.14 0.72 -9.45
N PRO A 267 7.02 1.58 -10.01
CA PRO A 267 7.41 1.48 -11.41
C PRO A 267 8.26 0.22 -11.65
N GLY A 268 8.23 -0.28 -12.87
CA GLY A 268 9.08 -1.38 -13.29
C GLY A 268 9.40 -1.28 -14.77
N SER A 269 10.12 -2.27 -15.29
CA SER A 269 10.49 -2.28 -16.72
C SER A 269 9.25 -2.28 -17.61
N VAL A 270 9.23 -1.39 -18.61
CA VAL A 270 8.14 -1.30 -19.61
C VAL A 270 7.99 -2.59 -20.44
N ARG A 271 9.01 -3.46 -20.42
CA ARG A 271 9.02 -4.74 -21.14
C ARG A 271 8.63 -5.91 -20.24
N ALA A 272 8.54 -5.70 -18.90
CA ALA A 272 8.20 -6.76 -17.96
C ALA A 272 6.67 -6.93 -17.88
N PRO A 273 6.11 -8.10 -18.17
CA PRO A 273 4.66 -8.33 -18.09
C PRO A 273 4.09 -8.07 -16.69
N MET A 274 4.89 -8.27 -15.63
CA MET A 274 4.47 -8.09 -14.24
C MET A 274 4.44 -6.62 -13.81
N SER A 275 5.05 -5.70 -14.59
CA SER A 275 4.99 -4.26 -14.36
C SER A 275 3.85 -3.58 -15.13
N ALA A 276 3.27 -4.24 -16.13
CA ALA A 276 2.33 -3.63 -17.06
C ALA A 276 1.09 -3.02 -16.38
N GLY A 277 0.56 -3.68 -15.35
CA GLY A 277 -0.59 -3.17 -14.59
C GLY A 277 -0.23 -1.99 -13.69
N ALA A 278 0.92 -2.03 -13.00
CA ALA A 278 1.43 -0.93 -12.19
C ALA A 278 1.70 0.31 -13.06
N LEU A 279 2.36 0.14 -14.21
CA LEU A 279 2.58 1.22 -15.19
C LEU A 279 1.27 1.79 -15.75
N ALA A 280 0.26 0.94 -15.99
CA ALA A 280 -1.05 1.40 -16.39
C ALA A 280 -1.74 2.23 -15.29
N LEU A 281 -1.61 1.87 -14.02
CA LEU A 281 -2.10 2.66 -12.89
C LEU A 281 -1.43 4.03 -12.85
N ILE A 282 -0.09 4.10 -12.94
CA ILE A 282 0.66 5.37 -12.95
C ILE A 282 0.20 6.25 -14.13
N ARG A 283 0.08 5.69 -15.33
CA ARG A 283 -0.42 6.40 -16.51
C ARG A 283 -1.84 6.96 -16.31
N ASN A 284 -2.66 6.30 -15.48
CA ASN A 284 -4.02 6.71 -15.17
C ASN A 284 -4.14 7.54 -13.87
N GLY A 285 -3.03 8.11 -13.39
CA GLY A 285 -3.03 9.07 -12.29
C GLY A 285 -2.69 8.49 -10.91
N ALA A 286 -2.30 7.21 -10.80
CA ALA A 286 -1.73 6.72 -9.56
C ALA A 286 -0.35 7.35 -9.31
N THR A 287 -0.04 7.62 -8.05
CA THR A 287 1.26 8.17 -7.66
C THR A 287 2.36 7.15 -7.93
N LEU A 288 3.46 7.57 -8.58
CA LEU A 288 4.65 6.75 -8.68
C LEU A 288 5.29 6.65 -7.30
N VAL A 289 5.53 5.43 -6.84
CA VAL A 289 6.11 5.12 -5.53
C VAL A 289 7.41 4.34 -5.72
N ARG A 290 8.51 4.87 -5.21
CA ARG A 290 9.85 4.24 -5.23
C ARG A 290 10.11 3.46 -3.94
N ASP A 291 9.66 4.03 -2.81
CA ASP A 291 9.97 3.54 -1.46
C ASP A 291 8.91 3.96 -0.43
N ALA A 292 9.17 3.66 0.84
CA ALA A 292 8.27 4.00 1.94
C ALA A 292 8.11 5.52 2.16
N ALA A 293 9.09 6.34 1.79
CA ALA A 293 9.00 7.78 1.95
C ALA A 293 7.99 8.38 0.96
N ASP A 294 8.00 7.93 -0.29
CA ASP A 294 6.99 8.31 -1.28
C ASP A 294 5.57 7.88 -0.84
N VAL A 295 5.45 6.73 -0.19
CA VAL A 295 4.16 6.27 0.36
C VAL A 295 3.67 7.19 1.47
N GLU A 296 4.55 7.62 2.37
CA GLU A 296 4.19 8.56 3.44
C GLU A 296 3.77 9.91 2.88
N GLU A 297 4.53 10.44 1.92
CA GLU A 297 4.17 11.71 1.26
C GLU A 297 2.79 11.62 0.60
N MET A 298 2.54 10.56 -0.15
CA MET A 298 1.23 10.30 -0.77
C MET A 298 0.12 10.14 0.28
N HIS A 299 0.43 9.54 1.43
CA HIS A 299 -0.54 9.21 2.49
C HIS A 299 -0.84 10.40 3.40
N ALA A 300 0.11 11.32 3.55
CA ALA A 300 0.02 12.47 4.43
C ALA A 300 -1.08 13.45 4.00
N PRO A 301 -1.72 14.16 4.93
CA PRO A 301 -2.62 15.26 4.59
C PRO A 301 -1.91 16.31 3.72
N ILE A 302 -2.63 16.89 2.76
CA ILE A 302 -2.10 17.95 1.90
C ILE A 302 -1.49 19.07 2.75
N GLY A 303 -0.21 19.40 2.49
CA GLY A 303 0.52 20.47 3.19
C GLY A 303 1.22 20.05 4.48
N SER A 304 1.15 18.78 4.89
CA SER A 304 1.84 18.27 6.09
C SER A 304 3.29 17.84 5.83
N CYS A 305 3.65 17.54 4.58
CA CYS A 305 5.02 17.27 4.17
C CYS A 305 5.62 18.51 3.51
N ALA A 306 6.85 18.88 3.88
CA ALA A 306 7.60 19.84 3.10
C ALA A 306 7.86 19.24 1.71
N PRO A 307 7.58 19.94 0.60
CA PRO A 307 7.88 19.42 -0.72
C PRO A 307 9.40 19.17 -0.80
N GLU A 308 9.78 17.93 -1.12
CA GLU A 308 11.15 17.73 -1.59
C GLU A 308 11.38 18.61 -2.81
N PRO A 309 12.50 19.36 -2.87
CA PRO A 309 12.80 20.13 -4.05
C PRO A 309 12.81 19.18 -5.28
N LEU A 310 12.13 19.59 -6.35
CA LEU A 310 11.96 18.81 -7.58
C LEU A 310 13.29 18.30 -8.18
N PHE A 311 14.33 19.00 -7.87
CA PHE A 311 15.72 18.61 -8.01
C PHE A 311 16.28 18.68 -6.60
N GLY A 312 16.62 17.52 -6.04
CA GLY A 312 17.30 17.46 -4.72
C GLY A 312 18.33 18.53 -4.61
N ALA A 313 18.56 19.08 -3.41
CA ALA A 313 19.68 19.98 -3.21
C ALA A 313 20.86 19.41 -4.01
N PRO A 314 21.53 20.22 -4.85
CA PRO A 314 22.57 19.69 -5.69
C PRO A 314 23.44 18.84 -4.79
N VAL A 315 23.49 17.51 -5.04
CA VAL A 315 24.49 16.69 -4.42
C VAL A 315 25.77 17.42 -4.79
N GLU A 316 26.42 18.03 -3.81
CA GLU A 316 27.79 18.48 -3.95
C GLU A 316 28.63 17.22 -4.22
N GLU A 317 28.47 16.66 -5.41
CA GLU A 317 29.55 15.89 -5.99
C GLU A 317 30.65 16.92 -6.13
N ASP A 318 31.63 16.84 -5.20
CA ASP A 318 32.88 17.57 -5.22
C ASP A 318 33.63 17.26 -6.53
N ARG A 319 33.08 17.78 -7.61
CA ARG A 319 33.76 17.88 -8.90
C ARG A 319 34.55 19.15 -8.80
N GLY A 320 35.79 19.03 -8.27
CA GLY A 320 36.66 20.15 -7.95
C GLY A 320 36.75 21.28 -8.97
N ALA A 321 36.30 21.07 -10.23
CA ALA A 321 36.18 22.08 -11.26
C ALA A 321 34.82 22.81 -11.28
N ASP A 322 33.74 22.17 -10.81
CA ASP A 322 32.37 22.74 -10.85
C ASP A 322 32.11 23.74 -9.72
N ALA A 323 32.91 23.68 -8.65
CA ALA A 323 32.90 24.64 -7.54
C ALA A 323 33.73 25.92 -7.82
N LEU A 324 34.40 26.01 -8.97
CA LEU A 324 35.21 27.16 -9.31
C LEU A 324 34.37 28.39 -9.70
N ALA A 325 34.82 29.58 -9.30
CA ALA A 325 34.27 30.82 -9.79
C ALA A 325 34.35 30.90 -11.33
N PRO A 326 33.43 31.56 -12.02
CA PRO A 326 33.33 31.53 -13.48
C PRO A 326 34.67 31.85 -14.21
N ALA A 327 35.44 32.84 -13.70
CA ALA A 327 36.74 33.15 -14.26
C ALA A 327 37.79 32.08 -14.03
N GLN A 328 37.82 31.45 -12.83
CA GLN A 328 38.71 30.35 -12.51
C GLN A 328 38.42 29.11 -13.35
N ARG A 329 37.13 28.78 -13.56
CA ARG A 329 36.69 27.68 -14.43
C ARG A 329 37.18 27.90 -15.87
N ARG A 330 36.98 29.08 -16.46
CA ARG A 330 37.43 29.38 -17.81
C ARG A 330 38.95 29.26 -17.97
N VAL A 331 39.72 29.73 -16.98
CA VAL A 331 41.18 29.61 -16.96
C VAL A 331 41.61 28.14 -16.82
N TRP A 332 40.96 27.41 -15.90
CA TRP A 332 41.25 26.00 -15.68
C TRP A 332 40.96 25.15 -16.95
N GLU A 333 39.85 25.41 -17.63
CA GLU A 333 39.49 24.75 -18.91
C GLU A 333 40.46 25.11 -20.05
N ALA A 334 40.97 26.35 -20.08
CA ALA A 334 41.96 26.81 -21.07
C ALA A 334 43.35 26.20 -20.88
N LEU A 335 43.66 25.63 -19.69
CA LEU A 335 44.91 24.98 -19.44
C LEU A 335 44.96 23.55 -20.02
N PRO A 336 46.06 23.15 -20.70
CA PRO A 336 46.22 21.80 -21.23
C PRO A 336 46.42 20.77 -20.06
N ALA A 337 45.86 19.57 -20.23
CA ALA A 337 45.93 18.53 -19.22
C ALA A 337 47.33 17.87 -19.09
N ARG A 338 48.13 17.84 -20.13
CA ARG A 338 49.38 17.08 -20.20
C ARG A 338 50.64 17.91 -20.45
N SER A 339 50.54 19.16 -20.88
CA SER A 339 51.62 20.05 -21.17
C SER A 339 51.48 21.35 -20.34
N ARG A 340 52.48 22.22 -20.43
CA ARG A 340 52.43 23.55 -19.81
C ARG A 340 52.06 24.61 -20.85
N ALA A 341 51.29 25.60 -20.44
CA ALA A 341 50.92 26.75 -21.25
C ALA A 341 51.56 28.01 -20.69
N ARG A 342 52.13 28.86 -21.54
CA ARG A 342 52.59 30.20 -21.16
C ARG A 342 51.38 31.10 -20.92
N LEU A 343 51.53 32.14 -20.12
CA LEU A 343 50.45 33.06 -19.74
C LEU A 343 49.73 33.59 -20.97
N ALA A 344 50.44 34.07 -21.99
CA ALA A 344 49.82 34.61 -23.23
C ALA A 344 48.88 33.59 -23.92
N ALA A 345 49.27 32.29 -23.92
CA ALA A 345 48.42 31.24 -24.50
C ALA A 345 47.15 31.02 -23.66
N VAL A 346 47.23 31.09 -22.33
CA VAL A 346 46.03 30.95 -21.43
C VAL A 346 45.12 32.16 -21.58
N VAL A 347 45.67 33.37 -21.69
CA VAL A 347 44.91 34.60 -21.98
C VAL A 347 44.14 34.46 -23.31
N THR A 348 44.83 34.03 -24.35
CA THR A 348 44.18 33.82 -25.68
C THR A 348 43.10 32.78 -25.61
N ALA A 349 43.39 31.62 -24.97
CA ALA A 349 42.43 30.51 -24.89
C ALA A 349 41.23 30.78 -24.00
N SER A 350 41.41 31.49 -22.83
CA SER A 350 40.32 31.82 -21.91
C SER A 350 39.47 32.99 -22.37
N GLY A 351 40.03 33.91 -23.23
CA GLY A 351 39.36 35.15 -23.66
C GLY A 351 39.16 36.15 -22.51
N LEU A 352 39.95 36.04 -21.43
CA LEU A 352 39.96 36.96 -20.29
C LEU A 352 41.12 37.94 -20.38
N SER A 353 41.06 39.05 -19.62
CA SER A 353 42.19 39.94 -19.52
C SER A 353 43.37 39.25 -18.81
N GLU A 354 44.63 39.70 -19.11
CA GLU A 354 45.83 39.16 -18.47
C GLU A 354 45.75 39.24 -16.95
N ARG A 355 45.22 40.33 -16.43
CA ARG A 355 45.00 40.54 -15.00
C ARG A 355 44.04 39.51 -14.41
N ASP A 356 42.90 39.25 -15.06
CA ASP A 356 41.91 38.29 -14.58
C ASP A 356 42.45 36.87 -14.66
N VAL A 357 43.21 36.55 -15.69
CA VAL A 357 43.90 35.26 -15.81
C VAL A 357 44.89 35.04 -14.67
N LEU A 358 45.71 36.04 -14.32
CA LEU A 358 46.65 35.94 -13.22
C LEU A 358 45.96 35.78 -11.89
N VAL A 359 44.89 36.51 -11.60
CA VAL A 359 44.08 36.36 -10.38
C VAL A 359 43.47 34.93 -10.30
N ALA A 360 42.92 34.46 -11.40
CA ALA A 360 42.32 33.12 -11.44
C ALA A 360 43.38 32.01 -11.27
N LEU A 361 44.56 32.13 -11.90
CA LEU A 361 45.66 31.20 -11.76
C LEU A 361 46.20 31.15 -10.31
N ALA A 362 46.35 32.30 -9.66
CA ALA A 362 46.76 32.36 -8.25
C ALA A 362 45.77 31.65 -7.32
N GLY A 363 44.45 31.85 -7.55
CA GLY A 363 43.40 31.15 -6.80
C GLY A 363 43.40 29.64 -7.06
N LEU A 364 43.60 29.21 -8.29
CA LEU A 364 43.69 27.78 -8.66
C LEU A 364 44.96 27.11 -8.11
N GLU A 365 46.03 27.85 -8.02
CA GLU A 365 47.30 27.35 -7.44
C GLU A 365 47.20 27.17 -5.94
N LEU A 366 46.59 28.14 -5.22
CA LEU A 366 46.26 28.02 -3.81
C LEU A 366 45.33 26.84 -3.52
N ALA A 367 44.42 26.54 -4.42
CA ALA A 367 43.56 25.37 -4.35
C ALA A 367 44.23 24.05 -4.76
N GLY A 368 45.51 24.08 -5.17
CA GLY A 368 46.26 22.91 -5.60
C GLY A 368 45.82 22.31 -6.94
N MET A 369 45.02 23.04 -7.71
CA MET A 369 44.42 22.57 -8.97
C MET A 369 45.31 22.84 -10.18
N VAL A 370 46.28 23.74 -10.06
CA VAL A 370 47.26 24.04 -11.08
C VAL A 370 48.65 24.16 -10.45
N SER A 371 49.72 23.96 -11.24
CA SER A 371 51.10 24.21 -10.82
C SER A 371 51.81 25.07 -11.85
N SER A 372 52.68 25.99 -11.38
CA SER A 372 53.53 26.84 -12.19
C SER A 372 54.99 26.44 -12.11
N ASP A 373 55.79 26.74 -13.13
CA ASP A 373 57.24 26.82 -13.13
C ASP A 373 57.72 27.84 -14.17
N THR A 374 59.02 27.90 -14.43
CA THR A 374 59.64 28.83 -15.38
C THR A 374 59.18 28.65 -16.83
N THR A 375 58.50 27.52 -17.15
CA THR A 375 58.03 27.18 -18.52
C THR A 375 56.52 27.45 -18.72
N GLY A 376 55.77 27.62 -17.61
CA GLY A 376 54.33 27.95 -17.65
C GLY A 376 53.48 27.19 -16.63
N TRP A 377 52.19 27.14 -16.90
CA TRP A 377 51.13 26.63 -16.02
C TRP A 377 50.54 25.32 -16.57
N LYS A 378 50.22 24.35 -15.71
CA LYS A 378 49.56 23.10 -16.06
C LYS A 378 48.48 22.72 -15.03
N ARG A 379 47.49 21.94 -15.45
CA ARG A 379 46.51 21.33 -14.54
C ARG A 379 47.23 20.30 -13.64
N MET A 380 46.81 20.24 -12.38
CA MET A 380 47.09 19.13 -11.50
C MET A 380 45.96 18.13 -11.57
N PRO A 381 46.23 16.79 -11.48
CA PRO A 381 45.15 15.81 -11.34
C PRO A 381 44.37 16.09 -10.07
N ALA A 382 43.07 15.96 -10.09
CA ALA A 382 42.23 16.06 -8.91
C ALA A 382 42.73 15.04 -7.86
N VAL A 383 43.18 15.52 -6.72
CA VAL A 383 43.54 14.66 -5.60
C VAL A 383 42.28 14.13 -5.01
N ALA A 384 42.00 12.84 -5.21
CA ALA A 384 40.95 12.17 -4.47
C ALA A 384 41.26 12.26 -2.98
N ARG A 385 40.56 13.11 -2.25
CA ARG A 385 40.62 13.07 -0.77
C ARG A 385 40.01 11.73 -0.35
N ARG A 386 40.84 10.93 0.35
CA ARG A 386 40.43 9.68 1.01
C ARG A 386 39.61 10.01 2.26
#